data_e5de4176f82063e5d91f7e155298cebf
#
_entry.id   e5de4176f82063e5d91f7e155298cebf
#
_cell.length_a   1.000
_cell.length_b   1.000
_cell.length_c   1.000
_cell.angle_alpha   90.00
_cell.angle_beta   90.00
_cell.angle_gamma   90.00
#
_symmetry.space_group_name_H-M   'P 1'
#
loop_
_entity.id
_entity.type
_entity.pdbx_description
1 polymer ?
#
loop_
_entity_poly.entity_id
_entity_poly.type
_entity_poly.pdbx_seq_one_letter_code
_entity_poly.pdbx_strand_id
1 'polypeptide(L)' 'MIDYNGHVLPTVNGNYDLGASGKRWRNIYTSDLQLSNEGKTNDVDNTWGNYTIQEGESDLFLINNRNGKKYKFNLTEVS' A
#
# COMPACT_ATOMS: atom_id res chain seq x y z
N MET A 1 -6.51 16.28 4.66
CA MET A 1 -7.65 16.66 5.53
C MET A 1 -7.89 15.56 6.56
N ILE A 2 -8.20 15.95 7.79
CA ILE A 2 -8.52 15.01 8.87
C ILE A 2 -10.02 15.02 9.07
N ASP A 3 -10.66 13.84 9.02
CA ASP A 3 -12.09 13.75 9.27
C ASP A 3 -12.37 13.52 10.76
N TYR A 4 -13.65 13.48 11.13
CA TYR A 4 -14.10 13.32 12.52
C TYR A 4 -13.60 12.05 13.19
N ASN A 5 -13.37 10.98 12.41
CA ASN A 5 -12.96 9.69 12.93
C ASN A 5 -11.44 9.52 12.93
N GLY A 6 -10.70 10.57 12.65
CA GLY A 6 -9.23 10.54 12.65
C GLY A 6 -8.62 10.14 11.32
N HIS A 7 -9.40 10.03 10.26
CA HIS A 7 -8.85 9.75 8.94
C HIS A 7 -8.22 11.00 8.34
N VAL A 8 -7.10 10.83 7.64
CA VAL A 8 -6.44 11.89 6.88
C VAL A 8 -6.69 11.61 5.42
N LEU A 9 -7.47 12.45 4.76
CA LEU A 9 -7.96 12.21 3.41
C LEU A 9 -7.53 13.32 2.45
N PRO A 10 -7.05 12.98 1.24
CA PRO A 10 -6.83 13.98 0.21
C PRO A 10 -8.19 14.45 -0.35
N THR A 11 -8.21 15.65 -0.92
CA THR A 11 -9.45 16.20 -1.50
C THR A 11 -9.82 15.52 -2.82
N VAL A 12 -8.84 14.95 -3.52
CA VAL A 12 -9.07 14.28 -4.81
C VAL A 12 -8.39 12.91 -4.76
N ASN A 13 -9.13 11.87 -5.12
CA ASN A 13 -8.64 10.50 -5.11
C ASN A 13 -7.45 10.31 -6.06
N GLY A 14 -6.33 9.77 -5.52
CA GLY A 14 -5.17 9.42 -6.34
C GLY A 14 -4.40 10.59 -6.92
N ASN A 15 -4.58 11.81 -6.38
CA ASN A 15 -4.03 13.02 -6.99
C ASN A 15 -2.93 13.70 -6.19
N TYR A 16 -2.73 13.33 -4.92
CA TYR A 16 -1.76 13.99 -4.05
C TYR A 16 -0.85 13.00 -3.38
N ASP A 17 0.36 13.43 -3.09
CA ASP A 17 1.39 12.61 -2.45
C ASP A 17 1.39 12.83 -0.93
N LEU A 18 1.85 11.81 -0.21
CA LEU A 18 2.20 11.94 1.20
C LEU A 18 3.73 12.04 1.27
N GLY A 19 4.24 13.25 1.43
CA GLY A 19 5.68 13.51 1.40
C GLY A 19 6.20 13.78 0.00
N ALA A 20 7.50 13.85 -0.15
CA ALA A 20 8.18 14.11 -1.42
C ALA A 20 9.57 13.48 -1.38
N SER A 21 10.24 13.39 -2.52
CA SER A 21 11.56 12.74 -2.60
C SER A 21 12.60 13.41 -1.70
N GLY A 22 12.53 14.71 -1.52
CA GLY A 22 13.42 15.48 -0.64
C GLY A 22 12.84 15.74 0.73
N LYS A 23 11.61 15.33 1.00
CA LYS A 23 10.92 15.53 2.30
C LYS A 23 10.14 14.28 2.65
N ARG A 24 10.88 13.25 3.04
CA ARG A 24 10.35 11.93 3.34
C ARG A 24 9.99 11.83 4.81
N TRP A 25 8.89 11.09 5.11
CA TRP A 25 8.60 10.71 6.48
C TRP A 25 9.65 9.70 6.94
N ARG A 26 10.10 9.81 8.20
CA ARG A 26 11.10 8.87 8.73
C ARG A 26 10.54 7.45 8.84
N ASN A 27 9.34 7.30 9.37
CA ASN A 27 8.66 6.02 9.54
C ASN A 27 7.17 6.19 9.30
N ILE A 28 6.52 5.12 8.84
CA ILE A 28 5.06 5.02 8.81
C ILE A 28 4.66 3.88 9.75
N TYR A 29 3.80 4.19 10.71
CA TYR A 29 3.28 3.20 11.66
C TYR A 29 1.87 2.84 11.22
N THR A 30 1.72 1.64 10.63
CA THR A 30 0.43 1.17 10.16
C THR A 30 0.35 -0.34 10.31
N SER A 31 -0.86 -0.88 10.45
CA SER A 31 -1.08 -2.34 10.47
C SER A 31 -1.12 -2.90 9.06
N ASP A 32 -2.04 -2.42 8.25
CA ASP A 32 -2.20 -2.86 6.87
C ASP A 32 -1.79 -1.76 5.91
N LEU A 33 -1.23 -2.14 4.77
CA LEU A 33 -0.93 -1.19 3.70
C LEU A 33 -1.80 -1.53 2.50
N GLN A 34 -2.66 -0.60 2.11
CA GLN A 34 -3.59 -0.77 0.98
C GLN A 34 -3.01 -0.09 -0.25
N LEU A 35 -2.88 -0.85 -1.33
CA LEU A 35 -2.32 -0.37 -2.59
C LEU A 35 -3.34 -0.57 -3.70
N SER A 36 -3.71 0.51 -4.39
CA SER A 36 -4.60 0.41 -5.54
C SER A 36 -4.33 1.55 -6.51
N ASN A 37 -4.24 1.21 -7.78
CA ASN A 37 -4.19 2.20 -8.83
C ASN A 37 -5.43 2.11 -9.73
N GLU A 38 -6.54 1.65 -9.19
CA GLU A 38 -7.80 1.55 -9.94
C GLU A 38 -8.14 2.90 -10.60
N GLY A 39 -8.52 2.85 -11.85
CA GLY A 39 -8.76 4.05 -12.66
C GLY A 39 -7.53 4.55 -13.40
N LYS A 40 -6.36 3.99 -13.12
CA LYS A 40 -5.08 4.28 -13.80
C LYS A 40 -4.41 2.96 -14.15
N THR A 41 -3.18 3.02 -14.65
CA THR A 41 -2.40 1.83 -14.97
C THR A 41 -0.95 2.02 -14.51
N ASN A 42 -0.24 0.91 -14.30
CA ASN A 42 1.16 0.95 -13.93
C ASN A 42 2.06 1.08 -15.18
N ASP A 43 3.34 1.36 -14.95
CA ASP A 43 4.31 1.62 -16.01
C ASP A 43 5.02 0.36 -16.53
N VAL A 44 4.65 -0.83 -16.04
CA VAL A 44 5.31 -2.08 -16.42
C VAL A 44 4.51 -2.83 -17.47
N ASP A 45 3.24 -3.10 -17.19
CA ASP A 45 2.39 -3.88 -18.10
C ASP A 45 1.06 -3.19 -18.41
N ASN A 46 0.88 -1.93 -17.98
CA ASN A 46 -0.30 -1.12 -18.25
C ASN A 46 -1.59 -1.72 -17.71
N THR A 47 -1.51 -2.40 -16.56
CA THR A 47 -2.70 -2.92 -15.88
C THR A 47 -2.91 -2.20 -14.57
N TRP A 48 -4.06 -2.47 -13.92
CA TRP A 48 -4.34 -1.96 -12.60
C TRP A 48 -4.46 -3.12 -11.61
N GLY A 49 -4.15 -2.85 -10.37
CA GLY A 49 -4.25 -3.84 -9.30
C GLY A 49 -4.82 -3.25 -8.02
N ASN A 50 -5.10 -4.14 -7.10
CA ASN A 50 -5.58 -3.79 -5.77
C ASN A 50 -5.03 -4.84 -4.81
N TYR A 51 -4.12 -4.42 -3.93
CA TYR A 51 -3.40 -5.31 -3.03
C TYR A 51 -3.41 -4.80 -1.60
N THR A 52 -3.32 -5.75 -0.66
CA THR A 52 -3.11 -5.45 0.75
C THR A 52 -1.84 -6.16 1.21
N ILE A 53 -0.97 -5.44 1.93
CA ILE A 53 0.18 -6.04 2.61
C ILE A 53 -0.16 -6.14 4.09
N GLN A 54 0.00 -7.36 4.65
CA GLN A 54 -0.29 -7.62 6.06
C GLN A 54 0.86 -8.41 6.69
N GLU A 55 1.08 -8.22 7.97
CA GLU A 55 2.05 -8.98 8.74
C GLU A 55 1.37 -10.12 9.50
N GLY A 56 2.04 -11.28 9.57
CA GLY A 56 1.69 -12.38 10.45
C GLY A 56 2.78 -12.54 11.51
N GLU A 57 2.65 -13.57 12.32
CA GLU A 57 3.62 -13.84 13.38
C GLU A 57 5.01 -14.13 12.83
N SER A 58 5.08 -14.86 11.72
CA SER A 58 6.37 -15.31 11.16
C SER A 58 6.61 -14.85 9.73
N ASP A 59 5.62 -14.30 9.07
CA ASP A 59 5.71 -13.98 7.62
C ASP A 59 5.03 -12.66 7.31
N LEU A 60 5.41 -12.11 6.17
CA LEU A 60 4.75 -10.95 5.58
C LEU A 60 3.93 -11.43 4.38
N PHE A 61 2.68 -11.00 4.29
CA PHE A 61 1.72 -11.49 3.30
C PHE A 61 1.27 -10.42 2.32
N LEU A 62 0.96 -10.84 1.12
CA LEU A 62 0.39 -10.01 0.07
C LEU A 62 -0.94 -10.62 -0.37
N ILE A 63 -2.00 -9.83 -0.35
CA ILE A 63 -3.33 -10.28 -0.79
C ILE A 63 -3.69 -9.55 -2.07
N ASN A 64 -4.03 -10.30 -3.11
CA ASN A 64 -4.56 -9.73 -4.35
C ASN A 64 -6.07 -9.58 -4.16
N ASN A 65 -6.56 -8.36 -3.97
CA ASN A 65 -7.97 -8.12 -3.67
C ASN A 65 -8.88 -8.29 -4.88
N ARG A 66 -8.32 -8.33 -6.09
CA ARG A 66 -9.13 -8.54 -7.30
C ARG A 66 -9.54 -9.99 -7.48
N ASN A 67 -8.66 -10.95 -7.14
CA ASN A 67 -8.96 -12.38 -7.30
C ASN A 67 -9.00 -13.15 -5.98
N GLY A 68 -8.69 -12.50 -4.86
CA GLY A 68 -8.71 -13.10 -3.54
C GLY A 68 -7.53 -14.01 -3.22
N LYS A 69 -6.57 -14.15 -4.11
CA LYS A 69 -5.40 -14.99 -3.86
C LYS A 69 -4.46 -14.35 -2.86
N LYS A 70 -3.84 -15.18 -2.03
CA LYS A 70 -2.95 -14.76 -0.95
C LYS A 70 -1.57 -15.34 -1.16
N TYR A 71 -0.56 -14.51 -0.94
CA TYR A 71 0.83 -14.88 -1.18
C TYR A 71 1.66 -14.56 0.06
N LYS A 72 2.76 -15.30 0.22
CA LYS A 72 3.78 -15.03 1.21
C LYS A 72 4.99 -14.43 0.49
N PHE A 73 5.60 -13.39 1.06
CA PHE A 73 6.87 -12.89 0.53
C PHE A 73 7.97 -13.92 0.77
N ASN A 74 8.76 -14.19 -0.24
CA ASN A 74 9.94 -15.05 -0.13
C ASN A 74 11.10 -14.19 0.38
N LEU A 75 11.48 -14.38 1.64
CA LEU A 75 12.48 -13.55 2.30
C LEU A 75 13.71 -14.39 2.65
N THR A 76 14.89 -13.77 2.58
CA THR A 76 16.14 -14.40 2.96
C THR A 76 16.68 -13.69 4.21
N GLU A 77 16.94 -14.45 5.25
CA GLU A 77 17.53 -13.93 6.47
C GLU A 77 18.98 -13.50 6.20
N VAL A 78 19.36 -12.34 6.71
CA VAL A 78 20.70 -11.77 6.45
C VAL A 78 21.57 -11.70 7.68
N SER A 79 21.08 -12.12 8.85
CA SER A 79 21.89 -12.10 10.08
C SER A 79 21.51 -13.21 11.04
#